data_2e522bd2ffb8e9ce9af60231ef52f7e2
#
_entry.id   2e522bd2ffb8e9ce9af60231ef52f7e2
#
_cell.length_a   1.000
_cell.length_b   1.000
_cell.length_c   1.000
_cell.angle_alpha   90.00
_cell.angle_beta   90.00
_cell.angle_gamma   90.00
#
_symmetry.space_group_name_H-M   'P 1'
#
loop_
_entity.id
_entity.type
_entity.pdbx_description
1 polymer ?
#
loop_
_entity_poly.entity_id
_entity_poly.type
_entity_poly.pdbx_seq_one_letter_code
_entity_poly.pdbx_strand_id
1 'polypeptide(L)'
;VGTALRALDGVTDVALNFGVMTDEERAKVREMLHGDPGATAGSQPAQGHASGREISFAKPGSKTRPILISSGKGGVGKSSVTTNLAVALAAQGYKVGIVDADIYGYSIPRMLGTDRDPVVIDNMLLPPEKWGVRCISIGYFVPEGQAVVWRGPMLHKALEQFLTDVFWDEPDFLLIDMPPGTGDIALSLSQYLPRAEVI
;
A
#
# COMPACT_ATOMS: atom_id res chain seq x y z
N VAL A 1 3.74 10.72 -13.20
CA VAL A 1 2.68 11.75 -13.14
C VAL A 1 3.02 12.88 -14.09
N GLY A 2 4.14 13.59 -13.96
CA GLY A 2 4.48 14.73 -14.84
C GLY A 2 4.51 14.38 -16.34
N THR A 3 5.03 13.21 -16.70
CA THR A 3 5.07 12.74 -18.08
C THR A 3 3.68 12.43 -18.64
N ALA A 4 2.82 11.81 -17.83
CA ALA A 4 1.44 11.49 -18.23
C ALA A 4 0.59 12.77 -18.39
N LEU A 5 0.79 13.76 -17.52
CA LEU A 5 0.08 15.03 -17.61
C LEU A 5 0.54 15.87 -18.82
N ARG A 6 1.80 15.82 -19.18
CA ARG A 6 2.33 16.50 -20.41
C ARG A 6 1.83 15.87 -21.70
N ALA A 7 1.35 14.65 -21.66
CA ALA A 7 0.78 13.94 -22.81
C ALA A 7 -0.69 14.32 -23.10
N LEU A 8 -1.33 15.11 -22.23
CA LEU A 8 -2.70 15.58 -22.44
C LEU A 8 -2.72 16.79 -23.38
N ASP A 9 -3.66 16.79 -24.32
CA ASP A 9 -3.86 17.89 -25.25
C ASP A 9 -4.18 19.20 -24.50
N GLY A 10 -3.44 20.27 -24.82
CA GLY A 10 -3.60 21.58 -24.21
C GLY A 10 -2.74 21.83 -22.96
N VAL A 11 -1.97 20.84 -22.47
CA VAL A 11 -1.02 21.02 -21.37
C VAL A 11 0.33 21.44 -21.91
N THR A 12 0.71 22.70 -21.70
CA THR A 12 1.99 23.26 -22.18
C THR A 12 3.11 23.11 -21.17
N ASP A 13 2.80 23.14 -19.87
CA ASP A 13 3.79 22.91 -18.80
C ASP A 13 3.12 22.30 -17.56
N VAL A 14 3.89 21.52 -16.79
CA VAL A 14 3.44 20.89 -15.57
C VAL A 14 4.46 21.14 -14.46
N ALA A 15 4.08 21.97 -13.49
CA ALA A 15 4.84 22.18 -12.27
C ALA A 15 4.26 21.30 -11.17
N LEU A 16 5.05 20.34 -10.67
CA LEU A 16 4.66 19.47 -9.57
C LEU A 16 5.30 20.02 -8.28
N ASN A 17 4.46 20.55 -7.40
CA ASN A 17 4.87 20.94 -6.06
C ASN A 17 4.47 19.82 -5.08
N PHE A 18 5.46 19.14 -4.52
CA PHE A 18 5.25 18.13 -3.49
C PHE A 18 5.38 18.80 -2.12
N GLY A 19 4.32 18.73 -1.32
CA GLY A 19 4.29 19.17 0.07
C GLY A 19 4.20 18.00 1.04
N VAL A 20 4.51 18.24 2.30
CA VAL A 20 4.20 17.31 3.39
C VAL A 20 2.70 17.44 3.67
N MET A 21 2.04 16.30 3.85
CA MET A 21 0.62 16.23 4.19
C MET A 21 0.33 17.03 5.46
N THR A 22 -0.63 17.95 5.41
CA THR A 22 -1.07 18.70 6.58
C THR A 22 -1.78 17.80 7.59
N ASP A 23 -1.94 18.26 8.84
CA ASP A 23 -2.67 17.49 9.85
C ASP A 23 -4.14 17.28 9.47
N GLU A 24 -4.75 18.22 8.73
CA GLU A 24 -6.11 18.09 8.20
C GLU A 24 -6.19 17.02 7.11
N GLU A 25 -5.24 16.98 6.20
CA GLU A 25 -5.14 15.95 5.16
C GLU A 25 -4.88 14.57 5.76
N ARG A 26 -4.03 14.48 6.79
CA ARG A 26 -3.81 13.25 7.57
C ARG A 26 -5.08 12.80 8.30
N ALA A 27 -5.87 13.74 8.85
CA ALA A 27 -7.13 13.44 9.49
C ALA A 27 -8.14 12.89 8.47
N LYS A 28 -8.19 13.46 7.27
CA LYS A 28 -9.07 13.04 6.18
C LYS A 28 -8.71 11.64 5.65
N VAL A 29 -7.42 11.33 5.53
CA VAL A 29 -6.96 9.98 5.18
C VAL A 29 -7.28 8.99 6.30
N ARG A 30 -7.09 9.39 7.57
CA ARG A 30 -7.51 8.57 8.71
C ARG A 30 -9.01 8.28 8.71
N GLU A 31 -9.82 9.28 8.43
CA GLU A 31 -11.28 9.13 8.32
C GLU A 31 -11.65 8.17 7.18
N MET A 32 -10.99 8.27 6.02
CA MET A 32 -11.15 7.32 4.92
C MET A 32 -10.76 5.89 5.32
N LEU A 33 -9.65 5.73 6.07
CA LEU A 33 -9.18 4.42 6.53
C LEU A 33 -10.01 3.83 7.66
N HIS A 34 -10.55 4.66 8.54
CA HIS A 34 -11.27 4.19 9.74
C HIS A 34 -12.79 4.08 9.55
N GLY A 35 -13.36 4.67 8.50
CA GLY A 35 -14.82 4.75 8.33
C GLY A 35 -15.50 5.57 9.44
N ASP A 36 -16.73 5.98 9.22
CA ASP A 36 -17.52 6.75 10.19
C ASP A 36 -17.71 5.96 11.49
N PRO A 37 -17.39 6.51 12.68
CA PRO A 37 -17.61 5.86 13.98
C PRO A 37 -19.08 5.61 14.31
N GLY A 38 -20.03 6.12 13.50
CA GLY A 38 -21.48 6.03 13.72
C GLY A 38 -22.18 4.85 13.07
N ALA A 39 -21.52 4.00 12.28
CA ALA A 39 -22.15 2.84 11.67
C ALA A 39 -22.27 1.69 12.70
N THR A 40 -23.43 1.57 13.30
CA THR A 40 -23.82 0.47 14.20
C THR A 40 -23.61 -0.90 13.57
N ALA A 41 -23.00 -1.79 14.35
CA ALA A 41 -22.81 -3.20 14.05
C ALA A 41 -24.15 -3.91 13.75
N GLY A 42 -24.41 -4.18 12.50
CA GLY A 42 -25.50 -5.01 12.00
C GLY A 42 -24.95 -6.00 10.99
N SER A 43 -24.65 -7.19 11.50
CA SER A 43 -24.42 -8.47 10.87
C SER A 43 -24.86 -8.64 9.41
N GLN A 44 -23.86 -8.86 8.51
CA GLN A 44 -23.92 -9.92 7.48
C GLN A 44 -22.49 -10.13 6.94
N PRO A 45 -22.07 -11.35 6.56
CA PRO A 45 -20.76 -11.56 5.94
C PRO A 45 -20.79 -10.90 4.58
N ALA A 46 -20.09 -9.78 4.44
CA ALA A 46 -19.97 -9.06 3.18
C ALA A 46 -19.12 -9.88 2.20
N GLN A 47 -19.77 -10.61 1.34
CA GLN A 47 -19.26 -10.92 0.02
C GLN A 47 -19.35 -9.63 -0.80
N GLY A 48 -18.20 -9.00 -1.08
CA GLY A 48 -18.14 -7.83 -1.95
C GLY A 48 -17.15 -6.79 -1.44
N HIS A 49 -16.32 -6.29 -2.31
CA HIS A 49 -15.38 -5.20 -2.06
C HIS A 49 -16.14 -3.99 -1.51
N ALA A 50 -15.82 -3.53 -0.31
CA ALA A 50 -16.55 -2.47 0.40
C ALA A 50 -16.54 -1.12 -0.34
N SER A 51 -15.59 -0.89 -1.27
CA SER A 51 -15.46 0.35 -2.06
C SER A 51 -16.02 0.24 -3.48
N GLY A 52 -16.41 -0.94 -3.94
CA GLY A 52 -16.81 -1.16 -5.34
C GLY A 52 -15.69 -0.94 -6.36
N ARG A 53 -14.47 -0.64 -5.92
CA ARG A 53 -13.30 -0.49 -6.78
C ARG A 53 -12.64 -1.85 -7.00
N GLU A 54 -12.33 -2.13 -8.24
CA GLU A 54 -11.75 -3.40 -8.63
C GLU A 54 -10.22 -3.35 -8.48
N ILE A 55 -9.66 -4.38 -7.83
CA ILE A 55 -8.20 -4.51 -7.69
C ILE A 55 -7.63 -4.94 -9.04
N SER A 56 -6.92 -4.05 -9.71
CA SER A 56 -6.37 -4.28 -11.05
C SER A 56 -5.41 -5.48 -11.11
N PHE A 57 -4.70 -5.75 -10.02
CA PHE A 57 -3.73 -6.86 -9.92
C PHE A 57 -4.37 -8.23 -9.80
N ALA A 58 -5.64 -8.30 -9.40
CA ALA A 58 -6.40 -9.54 -9.28
C ALA A 58 -6.94 -10.03 -10.63
N LYS A 59 -7.00 -9.16 -11.64
CA LYS A 59 -7.58 -9.49 -12.95
C LYS A 59 -6.79 -10.57 -13.69
N PRO A 60 -7.48 -11.51 -14.34
CA PRO A 60 -6.83 -12.38 -15.31
C PRO A 60 -6.16 -11.54 -16.41
N GLY A 61 -4.88 -11.80 -16.68
CA GLY A 61 -4.14 -11.04 -17.70
C GLY A 61 -3.43 -9.78 -17.19
N SER A 62 -3.57 -9.40 -15.90
CA SER A 62 -2.71 -8.37 -15.32
C SER A 62 -1.23 -8.76 -15.47
N LYS A 63 -0.40 -7.82 -15.93
CA LYS A 63 1.05 -8.00 -16.02
C LYS A 63 1.73 -8.01 -14.64
N THR A 64 1.09 -7.37 -13.66
CA THR A 64 1.64 -7.27 -12.30
C THR A 64 1.69 -8.64 -11.65
N ARG A 65 2.85 -8.98 -11.11
CA ARG A 65 3.08 -10.16 -10.27
C ARG A 65 3.07 -9.77 -8.81
N PRO A 66 1.98 -10.06 -8.07
CA PRO A 66 1.95 -9.88 -6.62
C PRO A 66 2.77 -10.99 -5.96
N ILE A 67 3.67 -10.63 -5.04
CA ILE A 67 4.52 -11.57 -4.29
C ILE A 67 4.37 -11.27 -2.81
N LEU A 68 3.88 -12.22 -2.04
CA LEU A 68 3.77 -12.14 -0.59
C LEU A 68 5.06 -12.68 0.03
N ILE A 69 5.76 -11.83 0.79
CA ILE A 69 6.93 -12.25 1.55
C ILE A 69 6.48 -12.57 2.98
N SER A 70 6.57 -13.85 3.34
CA SER A 70 6.05 -14.38 4.60
C SER A 70 7.14 -15.00 5.46
N SER A 71 6.88 -15.11 6.75
CA SER A 71 7.77 -15.83 7.69
C SER A 71 6.98 -16.39 8.87
N GLY A 72 7.36 -17.57 9.34
CA GLY A 72 6.71 -18.22 10.49
C GLY A 72 6.98 -17.53 11.82
N LYS A 73 8.00 -16.68 11.92
CA LYS A 73 8.34 -15.92 13.13
C LYS A 73 8.97 -14.56 12.81
N GLY A 74 8.88 -13.62 13.77
CA GLY A 74 9.50 -12.31 13.65
C GLY A 74 11.03 -12.34 13.71
N GLY A 75 11.68 -11.28 13.20
CA GLY A 75 13.11 -11.06 13.33
C GLY A 75 14.02 -11.93 12.46
N VAL A 76 13.48 -12.64 11.45
CA VAL A 76 14.25 -13.52 10.55
C VAL A 76 14.78 -12.82 9.29
N GLY A 77 14.49 -11.53 9.13
CA GLY A 77 14.95 -10.76 7.98
C GLY A 77 13.95 -10.63 6.84
N LYS A 78 12.66 -10.94 7.03
CA LYS A 78 11.60 -10.83 6.03
C LYS A 78 11.61 -9.47 5.31
N SER A 79 11.48 -8.38 6.05
CA SER A 79 11.46 -7.01 5.50
C SER A 79 12.79 -6.63 4.83
N SER A 80 13.91 -7.19 5.29
CA SER A 80 15.21 -7.02 4.61
C SER A 80 15.21 -7.71 3.25
N VAL A 81 14.65 -8.93 3.15
CA VAL A 81 14.49 -9.63 1.87
C VAL A 81 13.57 -8.83 0.96
N THR A 82 12.41 -8.38 1.45
CA THR A 82 11.44 -7.58 0.70
C THR A 82 12.09 -6.34 0.10
N THR A 83 12.78 -5.55 0.93
CA THR A 83 13.40 -4.29 0.51
C THR A 83 14.51 -4.52 -0.52
N ASN A 84 15.42 -5.47 -0.26
CA ASN A 84 16.54 -5.74 -1.16
C ASN A 84 16.08 -6.35 -2.49
N LEU A 85 15.10 -7.23 -2.47
CA LEU A 85 14.51 -7.79 -3.69
C LEU A 85 13.85 -6.68 -4.53
N ALA A 86 13.09 -5.79 -3.90
CA ALA A 86 12.46 -4.68 -4.60
C ALA A 86 13.48 -3.75 -5.29
N VAL A 87 14.53 -3.35 -4.56
CA VAL A 87 15.58 -2.50 -5.09
C VAL A 87 16.36 -3.21 -6.21
N ALA A 88 16.63 -4.51 -6.06
CA ALA A 88 17.31 -5.30 -7.09
C ALA A 88 16.49 -5.43 -8.38
N LEU A 89 15.17 -5.61 -8.27
CA LEU A 89 14.26 -5.64 -9.41
C LEU A 89 14.17 -4.26 -10.07
N ALA A 90 14.06 -3.19 -9.30
CA ALA A 90 14.03 -1.83 -9.81
C ALA A 90 15.34 -1.47 -10.53
N ALA A 91 16.48 -1.91 -10.01
CA ALA A 91 17.79 -1.73 -10.66
C ALA A 91 17.90 -2.47 -12.02
N GLN A 92 17.09 -3.50 -12.24
CA GLN A 92 16.97 -4.18 -13.54
C GLN A 92 15.98 -3.52 -14.50
N GLY A 93 15.36 -2.40 -14.09
CA GLY A 93 14.43 -1.64 -14.92
C GLY A 93 12.96 -2.02 -14.77
N TYR A 94 12.61 -2.89 -13.82
CA TYR A 94 11.22 -3.21 -13.54
C TYR A 94 10.55 -2.10 -12.70
N LYS A 95 9.27 -1.87 -12.93
CA LYS A 95 8.43 -1.04 -12.05
C LYS A 95 8.05 -1.86 -10.83
N VAL A 96 8.42 -1.39 -9.64
CA VAL A 96 8.24 -2.14 -8.39
C VAL A 96 7.49 -1.32 -7.36
N GLY A 97 6.49 -1.95 -6.74
CA GLY A 97 5.80 -1.45 -5.57
C GLY A 97 6.02 -2.34 -4.33
N ILE A 98 6.00 -1.74 -3.15
CA ILE A 98 5.96 -2.45 -1.88
C ILE A 98 4.74 -2.00 -1.07
N VAL A 99 3.97 -2.97 -0.59
CA VAL A 99 2.99 -2.80 0.48
C VAL A 99 3.59 -3.34 1.76
N ASP A 100 3.85 -2.48 2.74
CA ASP A 100 4.24 -2.89 4.09
C ASP A 100 2.98 -3.16 4.92
N ALA A 101 2.63 -4.42 5.06
CA ALA A 101 1.46 -4.89 5.79
C ALA A 101 1.78 -5.34 7.23
N ASP A 102 3.04 -5.21 7.68
CA ASP A 102 3.44 -5.51 9.06
C ASP A 102 3.15 -4.33 9.99
N ILE A 103 1.98 -4.33 10.61
CA ILE A 103 1.48 -3.22 11.42
C ILE A 103 2.32 -2.98 12.67
N TYR A 104 2.85 -4.03 13.25
CA TYR A 104 3.61 -3.95 14.50
C TYR A 104 5.09 -3.73 14.27
N GLY A 105 5.56 -3.95 13.05
CA GLY A 105 6.96 -3.89 12.69
C GLY A 105 7.22 -3.14 11.39
N TYR A 106 6.38 -2.16 11.03
CA TYR A 106 6.53 -1.38 9.80
C TYR A 106 7.94 -0.78 9.69
N SER A 107 8.77 -1.47 8.95
CA SER A 107 10.20 -1.13 8.82
C SER A 107 10.62 -0.73 7.42
N ILE A 108 9.80 -1.02 6.41
CA ILE A 108 10.11 -0.80 5.00
C ILE A 108 10.42 0.67 4.68
N PRO A 109 9.63 1.68 5.13
CA PRO A 109 9.95 3.08 4.88
C PRO A 109 11.35 3.47 5.37
N ARG A 110 11.69 3.04 6.58
CA ARG A 110 13.00 3.29 7.18
C ARG A 110 14.13 2.58 6.42
N MET A 111 13.92 1.35 5.98
CA MET A 111 14.91 0.58 5.23
C MET A 111 15.16 1.16 3.84
N LEU A 112 14.11 1.62 3.14
CA LEU A 112 14.24 2.31 1.87
C LEU A 112 14.83 3.72 2.02
N GLY A 113 14.69 4.33 3.21
CA GLY A 113 15.02 5.72 3.45
C GLY A 113 14.02 6.67 2.79
N THR A 114 12.74 6.30 2.78
CA THR A 114 11.65 7.19 2.38
C THR A 114 11.35 8.12 3.56
N ASP A 115 11.64 9.39 3.38
CA ASP A 115 11.51 10.47 4.37
C ASP A 115 10.27 11.36 4.14
N ARG A 116 9.42 10.96 3.20
CA ARG A 116 8.22 11.70 2.82
C ARG A 116 6.98 10.84 3.01
N ASP A 117 5.93 11.47 3.54
CA ASP A 117 4.61 10.85 3.62
C ASP A 117 3.97 10.73 2.22
N PRO A 118 3.04 9.80 2.03
CA PRO A 118 2.19 9.74 0.84
C PRO A 118 1.41 11.05 0.64
N VAL A 119 1.18 11.42 -0.61
CA VAL A 119 0.40 12.62 -0.97
C VAL A 119 -0.95 12.20 -1.52
N VAL A 120 -2.03 12.85 -1.09
CA VAL A 120 -3.38 12.62 -1.63
C VAL A 120 -3.67 13.59 -2.76
N ILE A 121 -4.04 13.08 -3.93
CA ILE A 121 -4.51 13.86 -5.07
C ILE A 121 -5.79 13.20 -5.59
N ASP A 122 -6.89 13.95 -5.63
CA ASP A 122 -8.19 13.48 -6.17
C ASP A 122 -8.63 12.11 -5.62
N ASN A 123 -8.50 11.90 -4.31
CA ASN A 123 -8.78 10.63 -3.62
C ASN A 123 -7.84 9.46 -4.00
N MET A 124 -6.73 9.74 -4.62
CA MET A 124 -5.69 8.77 -4.94
C MET A 124 -4.46 9.04 -4.07
N LEU A 125 -3.88 7.99 -3.50
CA LEU A 125 -2.65 8.04 -2.72
C LEU A 125 -1.44 7.94 -3.67
N LEU A 126 -0.61 8.99 -3.71
CA LEU A 126 0.71 8.90 -4.35
C LEU A 126 1.72 8.39 -3.33
N PRO A 127 2.24 7.18 -3.48
CA PRO A 127 3.23 6.64 -2.56
C PRO A 127 4.58 7.33 -2.77
N PRO A 128 5.38 7.53 -1.72
CA PRO A 128 6.76 7.96 -1.88
C PRO A 128 7.55 6.92 -2.69
N GLU A 129 8.53 7.42 -3.43
CA GLU A 129 9.40 6.59 -4.25
C GLU A 129 10.86 6.83 -3.89
N LYS A 130 11.62 5.75 -3.71
CA LYS A 130 13.07 5.77 -3.50
C LYS A 130 13.70 4.56 -4.17
N TRP A 131 14.85 4.76 -4.79
CA TRP A 131 15.57 3.71 -5.53
C TRP A 131 14.76 3.05 -6.66
N GLY A 132 13.79 3.78 -7.25
CA GLY A 132 12.86 3.24 -8.25
C GLY A 132 11.75 2.34 -7.66
N VAL A 133 11.60 2.32 -6.33
CA VAL A 133 10.60 1.53 -5.62
C VAL A 133 9.57 2.46 -4.98
N ARG A 134 8.29 2.26 -5.30
CA ARG A 134 7.16 2.90 -4.62
C ARG A 134 6.80 2.12 -3.38
N CYS A 135 6.55 2.82 -2.28
CA CYS A 135 6.22 2.15 -1.01
C CYS A 135 4.99 2.77 -0.37
N ILE A 136 4.07 1.93 0.06
CA ILE A 136 3.03 2.31 1.00
C ILE A 136 3.16 1.47 2.26
N SER A 137 3.03 2.10 3.41
CA SER A 137 3.10 1.45 4.72
C SER A 137 2.05 2.02 5.64
N ILE A 138 1.51 1.18 6.49
CA ILE A 138 0.61 1.63 7.54
C ILE A 138 1.32 2.60 8.49
N GLY A 139 2.65 2.51 8.59
CA GLY A 139 3.48 3.39 9.39
C GLY A 139 3.37 4.87 9.03
N TYR A 140 3.06 5.22 7.78
CA TYR A 140 2.83 6.61 7.38
C TYR A 140 1.59 7.24 7.99
N PHE A 141 0.65 6.43 8.47
CA PHE A 141 -0.63 6.88 9.01
C PHE A 141 -0.71 6.76 10.53
N VAL A 142 0.35 6.27 11.16
CA VAL A 142 0.47 6.17 12.63
C VAL A 142 1.18 7.41 13.15
N PRO A 143 0.56 8.23 14.02
CA PRO A 143 1.25 9.36 14.63
C PRO A 143 2.44 8.90 15.47
N GLU A 144 3.54 9.64 15.39
CA GLU A 144 4.70 9.37 16.24
C GLU A 144 4.32 9.37 17.73
N GLY A 145 4.78 8.34 18.45
CA GLY A 145 4.56 8.21 19.89
C GLY A 145 3.15 7.76 20.29
N GLN A 146 2.25 7.45 19.36
CA GLN A 146 0.93 6.94 19.66
C GLN A 146 0.82 5.44 19.34
N ALA A 147 0.33 4.67 20.32
CA ALA A 147 -0.06 3.28 20.08
C ALA A 147 -1.45 3.26 19.43
N VAL A 148 -1.52 2.87 18.18
CA VAL A 148 -2.80 2.67 17.48
C VAL A 148 -3.16 1.18 17.56
N VAL A 149 -4.34 0.90 18.11
CA VAL A 149 -4.87 -0.48 18.14
C VAL A 149 -5.60 -0.75 16.84
N TRP A 150 -4.95 -1.47 15.94
CA TRP A 150 -5.56 -1.93 14.70
C TRP A 150 -6.45 -3.16 14.96
N ARG A 151 -7.74 -3.01 14.71
CA ARG A 151 -8.67 -4.15 14.75
C ARG A 151 -8.75 -4.80 13.36
N GLY A 152 -9.01 -6.11 13.31
CA GLY A 152 -9.07 -6.88 12.06
C GLY A 152 -9.83 -6.20 10.90
N PRO A 153 -11.08 -5.73 11.09
CA PRO A 153 -11.84 -5.07 10.01
C PRO A 153 -11.19 -3.77 9.50
N MET A 154 -10.56 -2.99 10.37
CA MET A 154 -9.85 -1.77 9.97
C MET A 154 -8.65 -2.09 9.11
N LEU A 155 -7.95 -3.15 9.46
CA LEU A 155 -6.78 -3.61 8.75
C LEU A 155 -7.14 -4.15 7.36
N HIS A 156 -8.19 -4.95 7.26
CA HIS A 156 -8.73 -5.40 5.98
C HIS A 156 -9.03 -4.23 5.05
N LYS A 157 -9.74 -3.21 5.56
CA LYS A 157 -10.07 -2.02 4.80
C LYS A 157 -8.83 -1.24 4.36
N ALA A 158 -7.84 -1.08 5.24
CA ALA A 158 -6.59 -0.40 4.90
C ALA A 158 -5.82 -1.13 3.79
N LEU A 159 -5.72 -2.46 3.87
CA LEU A 159 -5.08 -3.27 2.82
C LEU A 159 -5.83 -3.19 1.50
N GLU A 160 -7.17 -3.25 1.52
CA GLU A 160 -7.99 -3.05 0.33
C GLU A 160 -7.70 -1.68 -0.31
N GLN A 161 -7.68 -0.61 0.48
CA GLN A 161 -7.38 0.74 0.01
C GLN A 161 -5.95 0.86 -0.52
N PHE A 162 -4.97 0.20 0.07
CA PHE A 162 -3.60 0.17 -0.46
C PHE A 162 -3.53 -0.51 -1.83
N LEU A 163 -4.39 -1.47 -2.08
CA LEU A 163 -4.46 -2.13 -3.38
C LEU A 163 -5.30 -1.36 -4.42
N THR A 164 -6.30 -0.56 -4.00
CA THR A 164 -7.24 0.11 -4.90
C THR A 164 -6.95 1.60 -5.09
N ASP A 165 -6.56 2.31 -4.03
CA ASP A 165 -6.51 3.77 -3.99
C ASP A 165 -5.08 4.33 -4.15
N VAL A 166 -4.06 3.48 -4.09
CA VAL A 166 -2.66 3.87 -4.31
C VAL A 166 -2.34 3.89 -5.80
N PHE A 167 -1.68 4.95 -6.23
CA PHE A 167 -1.18 5.08 -7.61
C PHE A 167 0.08 4.24 -7.83
N TRP A 168 -0.11 3.00 -8.21
CA TRP A 168 0.99 2.06 -8.48
C TRP A 168 1.62 2.22 -9.86
N ASP A 169 0.94 2.85 -10.82
CA ASP A 169 1.41 3.04 -12.21
C ASP A 169 1.74 1.70 -12.92
N GLU A 170 0.85 0.74 -12.78
CA GLU A 170 0.97 -0.59 -13.38
C GLU A 170 2.34 -1.25 -13.13
N PRO A 171 2.68 -1.59 -11.88
CA PRO A 171 3.97 -2.18 -11.55
C PRO A 171 4.12 -3.56 -12.20
N ASP A 172 5.34 -3.94 -12.51
CA ASP A 172 5.66 -5.31 -12.95
C ASP A 172 5.62 -6.26 -11.74
N PHE A 173 6.10 -5.79 -10.59
CA PHE A 173 6.08 -6.52 -9.32
C PHE A 173 5.47 -5.68 -8.21
N LEU A 174 4.56 -6.31 -7.44
CA LEU A 174 4.03 -5.76 -6.20
C LEU A 174 4.42 -6.69 -5.05
N LEU A 175 5.40 -6.28 -4.26
CA LEU A 175 5.87 -7.04 -3.10
C LEU A 175 5.04 -6.66 -1.88
N ILE A 176 4.57 -7.63 -1.13
CA ILE A 176 3.80 -7.40 0.09
C ILE A 176 4.57 -7.98 1.27
N ASP A 177 5.07 -7.10 2.14
CA ASP A 177 5.75 -7.48 3.38
C ASP A 177 4.71 -7.86 4.42
N MET A 178 4.59 -9.16 4.69
CA MET A 178 3.57 -9.73 5.56
C MET A 178 3.94 -9.58 7.04
N PRO A 179 2.99 -9.49 7.98
CA PRO A 179 3.31 -9.71 9.37
C PRO A 179 3.80 -11.15 9.60
N PRO A 180 4.56 -11.41 10.66
CA PRO A 180 4.97 -12.77 10.99
C PRO A 180 3.75 -13.64 11.38
N GLY A 181 3.79 -14.91 10.99
CA GLY A 181 2.73 -15.89 11.28
C GLY A 181 1.66 -15.99 10.20
N THR A 182 0.56 -16.69 10.51
CA THR A 182 -0.54 -17.04 9.59
C THR A 182 -1.86 -16.34 9.97
N GLY A 183 -1.79 -15.05 10.27
CA GLY A 183 -2.94 -14.28 10.76
C GLY A 183 -3.95 -13.88 9.68
N ASP A 184 -4.95 -13.10 10.10
CA ASP A 184 -6.06 -12.62 9.26
C ASP A 184 -5.62 -11.87 8.00
N ILE A 185 -4.43 -11.23 8.03
CA ILE A 185 -3.86 -10.51 6.88
C ILE A 185 -3.58 -11.47 5.72
N ALA A 186 -2.99 -12.64 6.00
CA ALA A 186 -2.69 -13.64 4.98
C ALA A 186 -3.97 -14.11 4.29
N LEU A 187 -5.02 -14.33 5.08
CA LEU A 187 -6.33 -14.73 4.57
C LEU A 187 -6.94 -13.63 3.69
N SER A 188 -6.89 -12.38 4.14
CA SER A 188 -7.39 -11.24 3.36
C SER A 188 -6.68 -11.09 2.04
N LEU A 189 -5.34 -11.13 2.07
CA LEU A 189 -4.54 -10.97 0.86
C LEU A 189 -4.73 -12.13 -0.12
N SER A 190 -4.95 -13.36 0.37
CA SER A 190 -5.30 -14.50 -0.50
C SER A 190 -6.63 -14.31 -1.22
N GLN A 191 -7.58 -13.62 -0.60
CA GLN A 191 -8.86 -13.25 -1.23
C GLN A 191 -8.71 -12.11 -2.23
N TYR A 192 -7.92 -11.08 -1.88
CA TYR A 192 -7.71 -9.92 -2.74
C TYR A 192 -6.79 -10.21 -3.92
N LEU A 193 -5.82 -11.09 -3.74
CA LEU A 193 -4.77 -11.40 -4.71
C LEU A 193 -4.65 -12.92 -4.94
N PRO A 194 -5.67 -13.56 -5.54
CA PRO A 194 -5.70 -15.03 -5.69
C PRO A 194 -4.58 -15.58 -6.57
N ARG A 195 -3.86 -14.72 -7.30
CA ARG A 195 -2.72 -15.07 -8.15
C ARG A 195 -1.37 -14.76 -7.51
N ALA A 196 -1.36 -14.30 -6.25
CA ALA A 196 -0.11 -13.98 -5.57
C ALA A 196 0.75 -15.22 -5.35
N GLU A 197 2.03 -15.07 -5.60
CA GLU A 197 3.05 -16.04 -5.22
C GLU A 197 3.48 -15.78 -3.77
N VAL A 198 3.87 -16.82 -3.05
CA VAL A 198 4.32 -16.72 -1.64
C VAL A 198 5.75 -17.22 -1.55
N ILE A 199 6.62 -16.43 -0.93
CA ILE A 199 8.01 -16.79 -0.60
C ILE A 199 8.34 -16.46 0.86
#